data_991b2a5c2238a4f9021301b722075f99
#
_entry.id   991b2a5c2238a4f9021301b722075f99
#
_cell.length_a   1.000
_cell.length_b   1.000
_cell.length_c   1.000
_cell.angle_alpha   90.00
_cell.angle_beta   90.00
_cell.angle_gamma   90.00
#
_symmetry.space_group_name_H-M   'P 1'
#
loop_
_entity.id
_entity.type
_entity.pdbx_description
1 polymer ?
#
loop_
_entity_poly.entity_id
_entity_poly.type
_entity_poly.pdbx_seq_one_letter_code
_entity_poly.pdbx_strand_id
1 'polypeptide(L)'
;KAYPSNPAMLDAIRAGEVDLGSTNHYYVVRFRRAGYRLGMHHFRDGDAGNLALVTGAGLLKTSKNLAAATRFLTYLLSPQAQQYFVGNIGEYPLVKGVALDPNLLPLEEALAKSPKLDFDFFPLDRALRLLRETGVL
;
A
#
# COMPACT_ATOMS: atom_id res chain seq x y z
N LYS A 1 -16.29 -12.23 5.14
CA LYS A 1 -17.21 -11.28 4.53
C LYS A 1 -16.43 -10.35 3.57
N ALA A 2 -16.93 -10.12 2.36
CA ALA A 2 -16.32 -9.22 1.39
C ALA A 2 -17.02 -7.85 1.43
N TYR A 3 -16.25 -6.80 1.24
CA TYR A 3 -16.72 -5.41 1.16
C TYR A 3 -16.31 -4.79 -0.18
N PRO A 4 -17.07 -3.84 -0.71
CA PRO A 4 -16.81 -3.25 -2.02
C PRO A 4 -15.55 -2.36 -2.06
N SER A 5 -15.03 -1.96 -0.90
CA SER A 5 -13.81 -1.14 -0.80
C SER A 5 -13.16 -1.23 0.59
N ASN A 6 -11.88 -0.85 0.67
CA ASN A 6 -11.18 -0.76 1.95
C ASN A 6 -11.85 0.23 2.94
N PRO A 7 -12.30 1.44 2.53
CA PRO A 7 -13.07 2.30 3.43
C PRO A 7 -14.34 1.64 3.97
N ALA A 8 -15.13 0.96 3.12
CA ALA A 8 -16.36 0.29 3.55
C ALA A 8 -16.08 -0.80 4.60
N MET A 9 -14.98 -1.54 4.45
CA MET A 9 -14.56 -2.53 5.44
C MET A 9 -14.14 -1.88 6.77
N LEU A 10 -13.42 -0.76 6.74
CA LEU A 10 -13.03 -0.02 7.96
C LEU A 10 -14.24 0.61 8.66
N ASP A 11 -15.24 1.08 7.91
CA ASP A 11 -16.50 1.53 8.47
C ASP A 11 -17.30 0.39 9.13
N ALA A 12 -17.26 -0.81 8.57
CA ALA A 12 -17.87 -2.00 9.18
C ALA A 12 -17.20 -2.39 10.50
N ILE A 13 -15.87 -2.29 10.60
CA ILE A 13 -15.14 -2.46 11.87
C ILE A 13 -15.59 -1.40 12.89
N ARG A 14 -15.66 -0.15 12.48
CA ARG A 14 -16.12 0.95 13.35
C ARG A 14 -17.55 0.73 13.86
N ALA A 15 -18.41 0.22 13.01
CA ALA A 15 -19.79 -0.09 13.36
C ALA A 15 -19.96 -1.35 14.24
N GLY A 16 -18.88 -2.10 14.50
CA GLY A 16 -18.93 -3.36 15.23
C GLY A 16 -19.55 -4.52 14.45
N GLU A 17 -19.63 -4.39 13.12
CA GLU A 17 -20.16 -5.44 12.24
C GLU A 17 -19.15 -6.60 12.08
N VAL A 18 -17.86 -6.26 12.10
CA VAL A 18 -16.73 -7.21 12.11
C VAL A 18 -15.64 -6.70 13.05
N ASP A 19 -14.88 -7.62 13.66
CA ASP A 19 -13.83 -7.28 14.62
C ASP A 19 -12.49 -6.93 13.95
N LEU A 20 -12.25 -7.46 12.75
CA LEU A 20 -11.01 -7.28 11.99
C LEU A 20 -11.24 -7.35 10.48
N GLY A 21 -10.29 -6.82 9.73
CA GLY A 21 -10.30 -6.87 8.27
C GLY A 21 -8.91 -6.64 7.69
N SER A 22 -8.69 -7.10 6.45
CA SER A 22 -7.46 -6.90 5.71
C SER A 22 -7.58 -5.68 4.81
N THR A 23 -6.61 -4.77 4.90
CA THR A 23 -6.58 -3.53 4.10
C THR A 23 -5.15 -3.04 3.93
N ASN A 24 -4.94 -2.09 3.03
CA ASN A 24 -3.65 -1.40 2.93
C ASN A 24 -3.46 -0.44 4.12
N HIS A 25 -2.25 -0.38 4.65
CA HIS A 25 -1.90 0.40 5.84
C HIS A 25 -2.31 1.88 5.75
N TYR A 26 -2.18 2.51 4.59
CA TYR A 26 -2.50 3.93 4.39
C TYR A 26 -3.99 4.26 4.61
N TYR A 27 -4.91 3.33 4.40
CA TYR A 27 -6.30 3.52 4.79
C TYR A 27 -6.45 3.60 6.31
N VAL A 28 -5.76 2.72 7.06
CA VAL A 28 -5.79 2.76 8.53
C VAL A 28 -5.21 4.07 9.04
N VAL A 29 -4.09 4.54 8.48
CA VAL A 29 -3.48 5.84 8.83
C VAL A 29 -4.48 6.98 8.61
N ARG A 30 -5.13 7.03 7.45
CA ARG A 30 -6.12 8.07 7.13
C ARG A 30 -7.32 8.05 8.08
N PHE A 31 -7.84 6.88 8.40
CA PHE A 31 -8.96 6.73 9.34
C PHE A 31 -8.56 7.13 10.76
N ARG A 32 -7.35 6.78 11.23
CA ARG A 32 -6.83 7.25 12.52
C ARG A 32 -6.72 8.77 12.59
N ARG A 33 -6.22 9.40 11.52
CA ARG A 33 -6.19 10.88 11.42
C ARG A 33 -7.58 11.50 11.45
N ALA A 34 -8.59 10.80 10.97
CA ALA A 34 -10.00 11.21 11.06
C ALA A 34 -10.65 10.89 12.42
N GLY A 35 -9.87 10.44 13.41
CA GLY A 35 -10.33 10.18 14.78
C GLY A 35 -10.86 8.77 15.05
N TYR A 36 -10.72 7.85 14.10
CA TYR A 36 -11.15 6.45 14.29
C TYR A 36 -10.17 5.69 15.19
N ARG A 37 -10.69 4.94 16.15
CA ARG A 37 -9.91 4.07 17.04
C ARG A 37 -9.70 2.71 16.36
N LEU A 38 -8.69 2.61 15.51
CA LEU A 38 -8.34 1.38 14.79
C LEU A 38 -6.98 0.88 15.26
N GLY A 39 -6.88 -0.42 15.60
CA GLY A 39 -5.62 -1.14 15.71
C GLY A 39 -5.02 -1.42 14.34
N MET A 40 -3.71 -1.58 14.26
CA MET A 40 -3.02 -2.13 13.11
C MET A 40 -2.19 -3.31 13.59
N HIS A 41 -2.45 -4.49 13.02
CA HIS A 41 -1.73 -5.70 13.35
C HIS A 41 -0.69 -6.00 12.28
N HIS A 42 0.51 -6.36 12.70
CA HIS A 42 1.55 -6.91 11.85
C HIS A 42 1.75 -8.38 12.21
N PHE A 43 1.72 -9.24 11.21
CA PHE A 43 1.94 -10.67 11.38
C PHE A 43 3.41 -10.98 11.70
N ARG A 44 3.75 -12.26 11.88
CA ARG A 44 5.13 -12.70 12.07
C ARG A 44 5.98 -12.35 10.86
N ASP A 45 7.29 -12.26 11.07
CA ASP A 45 8.24 -11.98 9.99
C ASP A 45 8.14 -13.03 8.89
N GLY A 46 8.11 -12.59 7.65
CA GLY A 46 7.96 -13.44 6.47
C GLY A 46 6.54 -13.95 6.18
N ASP A 47 5.55 -13.56 6.97
CA ASP A 47 4.15 -13.93 6.74
C ASP A 47 3.56 -13.20 5.53
N ALA A 48 2.77 -13.90 4.71
CA ALA A 48 2.10 -13.33 3.54
C ALA A 48 1.13 -12.19 3.90
N GLY A 49 0.66 -12.11 5.15
CA GLY A 49 -0.15 -10.99 5.64
C GLY A 49 0.62 -9.68 5.76
N ASN A 50 1.96 -9.70 5.73
CA ASN A 50 2.82 -8.51 5.74
C ASN A 50 3.33 -8.14 4.34
N LEU A 51 2.56 -8.44 3.29
CA LEU A 51 2.98 -8.19 1.92
C LEU A 51 3.29 -6.71 1.68
N ALA A 52 4.55 -6.40 1.37
CA ALA A 52 4.95 -5.06 0.93
C ALA A 52 4.72 -4.92 -0.58
N LEU A 53 3.93 -3.92 -0.95
CA LEU A 53 3.67 -3.56 -2.34
C LEU A 53 4.32 -2.22 -2.66
N VAL A 54 4.89 -2.10 -3.85
CA VAL A 54 5.49 -0.86 -4.34
C VAL A 54 4.62 -0.30 -5.46
N THR A 55 4.19 0.95 -5.32
CA THR A 55 3.50 1.68 -6.39
C THR A 55 4.50 2.08 -7.46
N GLY A 56 4.21 1.72 -8.70
CA GLY A 56 5.05 2.03 -9.85
C GLY A 56 4.41 3.04 -10.78
N ALA A 57 5.23 3.78 -11.51
CA ALA A 57 4.81 4.63 -12.62
C ALA A 57 5.76 4.45 -13.81
N GLY A 58 5.24 4.53 -15.02
CA GLY A 58 6.02 4.32 -16.23
C GLY A 58 5.63 5.24 -17.36
N LEU A 59 6.52 5.41 -18.33
CA LEU A 59 6.28 6.14 -19.56
C LEU A 59 5.70 5.21 -20.62
N LEU A 60 4.59 5.60 -21.23
CA LEU A 60 4.06 4.87 -22.38
C LEU A 60 4.96 5.11 -23.59
N LYS A 61 5.27 4.05 -24.33
CA LYS A 61 6.06 4.13 -25.59
C LYS A 61 5.41 5.07 -26.64
N THR A 62 4.09 5.20 -26.59
CA THR A 62 3.31 6.04 -27.50
C THR A 62 3.18 7.50 -27.06
N SER A 63 3.77 7.86 -25.89
CA SER A 63 3.71 9.24 -25.40
C SER A 63 4.43 10.19 -26.33
N LYS A 64 3.76 11.30 -26.70
CA LYS A 64 4.34 12.40 -27.49
C LYS A 64 5.02 13.45 -26.62
N ASN A 65 4.92 13.35 -25.29
CA ASN A 65 5.42 14.33 -24.31
C ASN A 65 6.47 13.73 -23.37
N LEU A 66 7.38 12.90 -23.87
CA LEU A 66 8.35 12.16 -23.07
C LEU A 66 9.16 13.06 -22.12
N ALA A 67 9.65 14.22 -22.60
CA ALA A 67 10.44 15.13 -21.78
C ALA A 67 9.64 15.68 -20.58
N ALA A 68 8.38 16.07 -20.78
CA ALA A 68 7.52 16.55 -19.70
C ALA A 68 7.15 15.42 -18.73
N ALA A 69 6.83 14.24 -19.26
CA ALA A 69 6.51 13.06 -18.47
C ALA A 69 7.71 12.59 -17.61
N THR A 70 8.93 12.60 -18.18
CA THR A 70 10.15 12.30 -17.42
C THR A 70 10.36 13.31 -16.28
N ARG A 71 10.21 14.62 -16.54
CA ARG A 71 10.29 15.63 -15.47
C ARG A 71 9.26 15.41 -14.37
N PHE A 72 8.04 15.04 -14.75
CA PHE A 72 6.99 14.72 -13.78
C PHE A 72 7.36 13.50 -12.92
N LEU A 73 7.81 12.40 -13.52
CA LEU A 73 8.27 11.22 -12.76
C LEU A 73 9.44 11.54 -11.83
N THR A 74 10.39 12.36 -12.31
CA THR A 74 11.51 12.83 -11.46
C THR A 74 10.99 13.67 -10.29
N TYR A 75 10.01 14.55 -10.53
CA TYR A 75 9.37 15.31 -9.46
C TYR A 75 8.68 14.43 -8.42
N LEU A 76 8.01 13.35 -8.81
CA LEU A 76 7.38 12.42 -7.88
C LEU A 76 8.39 11.79 -6.90
N LEU A 77 9.66 11.67 -7.27
CA LEU A 77 10.74 11.21 -6.41
C LEU A 77 11.43 12.35 -5.63
N SER A 78 10.96 13.60 -5.73
CA SER A 78 11.47 14.69 -4.91
C SER A 78 11.04 14.56 -3.45
N PRO A 79 11.84 15.07 -2.49
CA PRO A 79 11.43 15.08 -1.08
C PRO A 79 10.10 15.77 -0.84
N GLN A 80 9.77 16.83 -1.59
CA GLN A 80 8.51 17.55 -1.50
C GLN A 80 7.31 16.69 -1.89
N ALA A 81 7.39 16.01 -3.04
CA ALA A 81 6.33 15.12 -3.49
C ALA A 81 6.16 13.92 -2.54
N GLN A 82 7.26 13.35 -2.08
CA GLN A 82 7.25 12.23 -1.15
C GLN A 82 6.69 12.64 0.22
N GLN A 83 7.02 13.83 0.73
CA GLN A 83 6.44 14.36 1.96
C GLN A 83 4.92 14.59 1.80
N TYR A 84 4.47 15.02 0.62
CA TYR A 84 3.05 15.13 0.31
C TYR A 84 2.35 13.76 0.37
N PHE A 85 2.95 12.71 -0.18
CA PHE A 85 2.38 11.36 -0.13
C PHE A 85 2.29 10.83 1.30
N VAL A 86 3.34 10.99 2.10
CA VAL A 86 3.28 10.63 3.52
C VAL A 86 2.18 11.42 4.23
N GLY A 87 2.17 12.75 4.07
CA GLY A 87 1.26 13.63 4.79
C GLY A 87 -0.21 13.47 4.42
N ASN A 88 -0.53 13.30 3.14
CA ASN A 88 -1.90 13.29 2.65
C ASN A 88 -2.46 11.88 2.40
N ILE A 89 -1.61 10.95 2.00
CA ILE A 89 -2.05 9.60 1.64
C ILE A 89 -1.75 8.59 2.76
N GLY A 90 -0.64 8.76 3.49
CA GLY A 90 -0.18 7.83 4.52
C GLY A 90 0.71 6.72 3.97
N GLU A 91 1.31 6.95 2.81
CA GLU A 91 2.24 6.03 2.17
C GLU A 91 3.64 6.13 2.77
N TYR A 92 4.44 5.09 2.61
CA TYR A 92 5.86 5.13 2.94
C TYR A 92 6.64 5.93 1.89
N PRO A 93 7.59 6.80 2.29
CA PRO A 93 8.45 7.50 1.35
C PRO A 93 9.50 6.55 0.74
N LEU A 94 9.81 6.75 -0.54
CA LEU A 94 10.85 6.02 -1.25
C LEU A 94 12.22 6.75 -1.25
N VAL A 95 12.28 7.96 -0.71
CA VAL A 95 13.51 8.76 -0.65
C VAL A 95 13.87 9.11 0.80
N LYS A 96 15.16 9.28 1.05
CA LYS A 96 15.67 9.65 2.38
C LYS A 96 15.32 11.10 2.72
N GLY A 97 15.28 11.41 4.02
CA GLY A 97 15.08 12.78 4.51
C GLY A 97 13.61 13.22 4.55
N VAL A 98 12.68 12.33 4.32
CA VAL A 98 11.24 12.56 4.43
C VAL A 98 10.75 12.05 5.79
N ALA A 99 9.99 12.88 6.50
CA ALA A 99 9.43 12.50 7.80
C ALA A 99 8.32 11.45 7.62
N LEU A 100 8.41 10.37 8.40
CA LEU A 100 7.40 9.32 8.42
C LEU A 100 6.21 9.71 9.30
N ASP A 101 5.02 9.19 8.97
CA ASP A 101 3.86 9.30 9.86
C ASP A 101 4.12 8.53 11.17
N PRO A 102 3.87 9.13 12.33
CA PRO A 102 4.11 8.50 13.63
C PRO A 102 3.24 7.25 13.90
N ASN A 103 2.21 7.03 13.10
CA ASN A 103 1.37 5.82 13.19
C ASN A 103 1.93 4.64 12.40
N LEU A 104 3.03 4.82 11.66
CA LEU A 104 3.68 3.77 10.88
C LEU A 104 4.94 3.26 11.59
N LEU A 105 5.22 1.98 11.40
CA LEU A 105 6.53 1.41 11.72
C LEU A 105 7.61 2.06 10.84
N PRO A 106 8.87 2.11 11.27
CA PRO A 106 9.98 2.43 10.37
C PRO A 106 9.95 1.55 9.12
N LEU A 107 10.24 2.12 7.95
CA LEU A 107 10.16 1.38 6.68
C LEU A 107 11.00 0.10 6.68
N GLU A 108 12.21 0.16 7.23
CA GLU A 108 13.11 -1.00 7.32
C GLU A 108 12.50 -2.13 8.17
N GLU A 109 11.84 -1.78 9.28
CA GLU A 109 11.15 -2.75 10.13
C GLU A 109 9.93 -3.36 9.42
N ALA A 110 9.14 -2.53 8.71
CA ALA A 110 8.01 -3.00 7.93
C ALA A 110 8.43 -3.95 6.79
N LEU A 111 9.53 -3.63 6.10
CA LEU A 111 10.11 -4.47 5.04
C LEU A 111 10.71 -5.76 5.59
N ALA A 112 11.32 -5.73 6.76
CA ALA A 112 11.86 -6.95 7.41
C ALA A 112 10.76 -7.96 7.74
N LYS A 113 9.54 -7.50 8.00
CA LYS A 113 8.37 -8.36 8.23
C LYS A 113 7.76 -8.93 6.95
N SER A 114 8.02 -8.30 5.80
CA SER A 114 7.48 -8.76 4.51
C SER A 114 8.14 -10.05 4.04
N PRO A 115 7.41 -10.98 3.41
CA PRO A 115 8.02 -12.10 2.74
C PRO A 115 8.92 -11.62 1.60
N LYS A 116 10.00 -12.34 1.33
CA LYS A 116 10.84 -12.08 0.16
C LYS A 116 10.07 -12.53 -1.09
N LEU A 117 9.77 -11.59 -1.97
CA LEU A 117 9.10 -11.86 -3.23
C LEU A 117 10.10 -11.74 -4.38
N ASP A 118 10.05 -12.71 -5.27
CA ASP A 118 10.73 -12.65 -6.56
C ASP A 118 9.70 -12.17 -7.60
N PHE A 119 9.75 -10.89 -7.94
CA PHE A 119 8.84 -10.30 -8.91
C PHE A 119 9.16 -10.68 -10.36
N ASP A 120 10.39 -11.14 -10.64
CA ASP A 120 10.79 -11.61 -11.96
C ASP A 120 10.21 -13.00 -12.25
N PHE A 121 9.88 -13.74 -11.21
CA PHE A 121 9.29 -15.08 -11.29
C PHE A 121 7.86 -15.11 -10.73
N PHE A 122 7.00 -14.21 -11.19
CA PHE A 122 5.59 -14.22 -10.76
C PHE A 122 4.72 -14.99 -11.77
N PRO A 123 4.23 -16.21 -11.44
CA PRO A 123 3.44 -17.03 -12.37
C PRO A 123 1.99 -16.48 -12.45
N LEU A 124 1.81 -15.39 -13.21
CA LEU A 124 0.54 -14.67 -13.30
C LEU A 124 -0.63 -15.59 -13.70
N ASP A 125 -0.43 -16.49 -14.67
CA ASP A 125 -1.48 -17.42 -15.12
C ASP A 125 -1.93 -18.36 -14.01
N ARG A 126 -1.00 -18.83 -13.18
CA ARG A 126 -1.30 -19.66 -12.01
C ARG A 126 -2.07 -18.87 -10.95
N ALA A 127 -1.65 -17.62 -10.69
CA ALA A 127 -2.33 -16.75 -9.75
C ALA A 127 -3.78 -16.46 -10.19
N LEU A 128 -4.00 -16.10 -11.46
CA LEU A 128 -5.33 -15.85 -12.02
C LEU A 128 -6.22 -17.11 -11.96
N ARG A 129 -5.66 -18.28 -12.23
CA ARG A 129 -6.40 -19.54 -12.11
C ARG A 129 -6.84 -19.78 -10.67
N LEU A 130 -5.93 -19.63 -9.70
CA LEU A 130 -6.24 -19.80 -8.28
C LEU A 130 -7.32 -18.82 -7.81
N LEU A 131 -7.26 -17.57 -8.23
CA LEU A 131 -8.27 -16.56 -7.88
C LEU A 131 -9.68 -16.95 -8.40
N ARG A 132 -9.76 -17.53 -9.61
CA ARG A 132 -11.01 -18.06 -10.17
C ARG A 132 -11.51 -19.31 -9.44
N GLU A 133 -10.61 -20.25 -9.16
CA GLU A 133 -10.94 -21.48 -8.43
C GLU A 133 -11.43 -21.23 -7.01
N THR A 134 -10.93 -20.17 -6.36
CA THR A 134 -11.33 -19.75 -5.01
C THR A 134 -12.51 -18.78 -4.97
N GLY A 135 -13.06 -18.39 -6.13
CA GLY A 135 -14.20 -17.48 -6.22
C GLY A 135 -13.89 -16.03 -5.82
N VAL A 136 -12.62 -15.62 -5.93
CA VAL A 136 -12.20 -14.24 -5.69
C VAL A 136 -12.36 -13.38 -6.97
N LEU A 137 -12.25 -14.02 -8.15
CA LEU A 137 -12.51 -13.45 -9.48
C LEU A 137 -13.56 -14.28 -10.20
#